data_28edb368836eb4f5c65db668284891f4
#
_entry.id   28edb368836eb4f5c65db668284891f4
#
_cell.length_a   1.000
_cell.length_b   1.000
_cell.length_c   1.000
_cell.angle_alpha   90.00
_cell.angle_beta   90.00
_cell.angle_gamma   90.00
#
_symmetry.space_group_name_H-M   'P 1'
#
loop_
_entity.id
_entity.type
_entity.pdbx_description
1 polymer ?
#
loop_
_entity_poly.entity_id
_entity_poly.type
_entity_poly.pdbx_seq_one_letter_code
_entity_poly.pdbx_strand_id
1 'polypeptide(L)'
;MRWGIQLRAAGIPRIPAVAESVSIFGAYALNLVFPYLGEAWRCVYIARRENCKLSTVVGTDLGDRASDAVMILMLIILTLIVARGYIDKFLDRYPMGKALDHFTTDGTLWIFIILAPIVVAVVGYVFRNTSFVIGVKRSVMRMWDGFSVLFHMKGTGLYIVFTFGIWICYFLETYLCFFAFPFTRHLITGEGYALGLIPGLVVFVFGSCSMAVPSNGGLGPWNIAVIFALSLFGIGNNDAAAYSIVFWSFQAMVLMASGIFGAFYIMLSRRDARRLSEKQ
;
A
#
# COMPACT_ATOMS: atom_id res chain seq x y z
N MET A 1 12.91 7.29 1.13
CA MET A 1 13.69 7.50 2.36
C MET A 1 13.28 6.60 3.53
N ARG A 2 11.98 6.32 3.76
CA ARG A 2 11.51 5.39 4.79
C ARG A 2 12.10 3.98 4.59
N TRP A 3 11.90 3.41 3.40
CA TRP A 3 12.41 2.09 3.06
C TRP A 3 13.94 1.99 3.09
N GLY A 4 14.66 3.05 2.72
CA GLY A 4 16.12 3.11 2.82
C GLY A 4 16.68 2.96 4.24
N ILE A 5 15.88 3.27 5.27
CA ILE A 5 16.27 2.99 6.67
C ILE A 5 16.30 1.47 6.92
N GLN A 6 15.29 0.75 6.46
CA GLN A 6 15.22 -0.71 6.58
C GLN A 6 16.31 -1.40 5.75
N LEU A 7 16.53 -0.95 4.49
CA LEU A 7 17.58 -1.49 3.64
C LEU A 7 18.96 -1.39 4.29
N ARG A 8 19.27 -0.22 4.87
CA ARG A 8 20.55 -0.02 5.61
C ARG A 8 20.65 -0.93 6.83
N ALA A 9 19.56 -1.09 7.58
CA ALA A 9 19.55 -1.95 8.76
C ALA A 9 19.66 -3.43 8.39
N ALA A 10 19.21 -3.81 7.18
CA ALA A 10 19.43 -5.15 6.62
C ALA A 10 20.83 -5.38 6.03
N GLY A 11 21.77 -4.41 6.23
CA GLY A 11 23.15 -4.52 5.78
C GLY A 11 23.37 -4.10 4.31
N ILE A 12 22.37 -3.50 3.67
CA ILE A 12 22.50 -2.99 2.29
C ILE A 12 23.13 -1.59 2.34
N PRO A 13 24.11 -1.27 1.49
CA PRO A 13 24.76 0.04 1.46
C PRO A 13 23.77 1.19 1.32
N ARG A 14 24.21 2.41 1.71
CA ARG A 14 23.38 3.61 1.57
C ARG A 14 23.11 3.91 0.10
N ILE A 15 21.87 3.75 -0.32
CA ILE A 15 21.42 4.07 -1.66
C ILE A 15 21.22 5.59 -1.76
N PRO A 16 21.67 6.24 -2.85
CA PRO A 16 21.37 7.64 -3.08
C PRO A 16 19.87 7.91 -3.09
N ALA A 17 19.43 8.98 -2.45
CA ALA A 17 18.00 9.31 -2.33
C ALA A 17 17.28 9.37 -3.69
N VAL A 18 17.96 9.85 -4.73
CA VAL A 18 17.40 9.88 -6.10
C VAL A 18 17.11 8.47 -6.61
N ALA A 19 18.04 7.52 -6.41
CA ALA A 19 17.83 6.14 -6.87
C ALA A 19 16.73 5.43 -6.08
N GLU A 20 16.61 5.72 -4.79
CA GLU A 20 15.50 5.24 -3.95
C GLU A 20 14.16 5.81 -4.45
N SER A 21 14.08 7.12 -4.71
CA SER A 21 12.88 7.76 -5.26
C SER A 21 12.50 7.21 -6.63
N VAL A 22 13.48 7.03 -7.52
CA VAL A 22 13.26 6.47 -8.85
C VAL A 22 12.72 5.02 -8.78
N SER A 23 13.20 4.22 -7.80
CA SER A 23 12.67 2.87 -7.60
C SER A 23 11.19 2.88 -7.20
N ILE A 24 10.77 3.85 -6.40
CA ILE A 24 9.38 4.02 -5.96
C ILE A 24 8.51 4.55 -7.11
N PHE A 25 8.96 5.58 -7.82
CA PHE A 25 8.23 6.13 -8.96
C PHE A 25 8.02 5.12 -10.08
N GLY A 26 9.08 4.33 -10.40
CA GLY A 26 8.96 3.24 -11.35
C GLY A 26 7.99 2.15 -10.90
N ALA A 27 7.99 1.81 -9.61
CA ALA A 27 7.05 0.84 -9.06
C ALA A 27 5.60 1.32 -9.17
N TYR A 28 5.32 2.55 -8.80
CA TYR A 28 3.96 3.09 -8.91
C TYR A 28 3.48 3.20 -10.35
N ALA A 29 4.34 3.64 -11.28
CA ALA A 29 3.99 3.67 -12.70
C ALA A 29 3.70 2.27 -13.27
N LEU A 30 4.47 1.26 -12.87
CA LEU A 30 4.22 -0.13 -13.28
C LEU A 30 2.92 -0.68 -12.71
N ASN A 31 2.55 -0.30 -11.48
CA ASN A 31 1.31 -0.72 -10.86
C ASN A 31 0.05 -0.11 -11.50
N LEU A 32 0.18 1.00 -12.24
CA LEU A 32 -0.92 1.53 -13.06
C LEU A 32 -1.28 0.59 -14.22
N VAL A 33 -0.31 -0.20 -14.71
CA VAL A 33 -0.50 -1.10 -15.84
C VAL A 33 -0.76 -2.54 -15.38
N PHE A 34 0.05 -3.03 -14.44
CA PHE A 34 -0.03 -4.39 -13.91
C PHE A 34 -0.03 -4.38 -12.39
N PRO A 35 -1.05 -4.95 -11.73
CA PRO A 35 -1.11 -5.02 -10.28
C PRO A 35 0.13 -5.72 -9.70
N TYR A 36 0.71 -5.17 -8.64
CA TYR A 36 1.86 -5.70 -7.89
C TYR A 36 3.17 -5.87 -8.67
N LEU A 37 3.20 -5.60 -9.98
CA LEU A 37 4.45 -5.72 -10.77
C LEU A 37 5.50 -4.71 -10.31
N GLY A 38 5.05 -3.56 -9.86
CA GLY A 38 5.93 -2.49 -9.37
C GLY A 38 6.73 -2.89 -8.13
N GLU A 39 6.12 -3.58 -7.17
CA GLU A 39 6.80 -4.08 -5.98
C GLU A 39 7.88 -5.11 -6.34
N ALA A 40 7.54 -6.07 -7.19
CA ALA A 40 8.51 -7.04 -7.67
C ALA A 40 9.67 -6.35 -8.41
N TRP A 41 9.34 -5.40 -9.28
CA TRP A 41 10.34 -4.65 -10.05
C TRP A 41 11.28 -3.83 -9.15
N ARG A 42 10.76 -3.10 -8.15
CA ARG A 42 11.61 -2.29 -7.26
C ARG A 42 12.57 -3.16 -6.44
N CYS A 43 12.10 -4.31 -5.97
CA CYS A 43 12.95 -5.27 -5.25
C CYS A 43 14.08 -5.80 -6.14
N VAL A 44 13.77 -6.19 -7.38
CA VAL A 44 14.77 -6.65 -8.35
C VAL A 44 15.74 -5.53 -8.74
N TYR A 45 15.23 -4.31 -8.92
CA TYR A 45 16.07 -3.15 -9.26
C TYR A 45 17.10 -2.87 -8.18
N ILE A 46 16.70 -2.82 -6.92
CA ILE A 46 17.62 -2.59 -5.79
C ILE A 46 18.59 -3.77 -5.61
N ALA A 47 18.09 -5.01 -5.67
CA ALA A 47 18.92 -6.20 -5.51
C ALA A 47 20.04 -6.26 -6.57
N ARG A 48 19.72 -5.93 -7.83
CA ARG A 48 20.71 -5.89 -8.91
C ARG A 48 21.67 -4.72 -8.80
N ARG A 49 21.15 -3.55 -8.40
CA ARG A 49 21.97 -2.34 -8.27
C ARG A 49 23.03 -2.48 -7.18
N GLU A 50 22.63 -2.99 -6.01
CA GLU A 50 23.48 -3.10 -4.82
C GLU A 50 24.16 -4.49 -4.71
N ASN A 51 24.01 -5.34 -5.74
CA ASN A 51 24.57 -6.70 -5.78
C ASN A 51 24.26 -7.52 -4.52
N CYS A 52 23.01 -7.43 -4.03
CA CYS A 52 22.57 -8.09 -2.82
C CYS A 52 21.49 -9.17 -3.11
N LYS A 53 21.20 -9.99 -2.10
CA LYS A 53 20.23 -11.08 -2.26
C LYS A 53 18.81 -10.53 -2.35
N LEU A 54 18.11 -10.89 -3.42
CA LEU A 54 16.72 -10.48 -3.66
C LEU A 54 15.80 -10.81 -2.46
N SER A 55 16.00 -11.99 -1.82
CA SER A 55 15.21 -12.41 -0.66
C SER A 55 15.34 -11.47 0.54
N THR A 56 16.50 -10.86 0.77
CA THR A 56 16.70 -9.86 1.82
C THR A 56 15.93 -8.58 1.49
N VAL A 57 16.00 -8.12 0.24
CA VAL A 57 15.27 -6.92 -0.21
C VAL A 57 13.75 -7.13 -0.09
N VAL A 58 13.25 -8.28 -0.54
CA VAL A 58 11.83 -8.65 -0.41
C VAL A 58 11.40 -8.70 1.07
N GLY A 59 12.28 -9.20 1.98
CA GLY A 59 11.98 -9.19 3.42
C GLY A 59 11.81 -7.78 3.97
N THR A 60 12.65 -6.82 3.56
CA THR A 60 12.49 -5.42 3.97
C THR A 60 11.23 -4.78 3.36
N ASP A 61 10.87 -5.15 2.13
CA ASP A 61 9.64 -4.70 1.48
C ASP A 61 8.39 -5.22 2.21
N LEU A 62 8.39 -6.47 2.65
CA LEU A 62 7.34 -7.02 3.50
C LEU A 62 7.23 -6.27 4.84
N GLY A 63 8.35 -5.90 5.45
CA GLY A 63 8.37 -5.07 6.65
C GLY A 63 7.74 -3.69 6.43
N ASP A 64 8.01 -3.09 5.27
CA ASP A 64 7.42 -1.82 4.86
C ASP A 64 5.88 -1.94 4.71
N ARG A 65 5.40 -3.01 4.08
CA ARG A 65 3.96 -3.31 3.94
C ARG A 65 3.28 -3.65 5.27
N ALA A 66 3.96 -4.37 6.16
CA ALA A 66 3.43 -4.63 7.50
C ALA A 66 3.22 -3.34 8.30
N SER A 67 4.12 -2.37 8.19
CA SER A 67 3.96 -1.06 8.81
C SER A 67 2.76 -0.30 8.23
N ASP A 68 2.54 -0.38 6.92
CA ASP A 68 1.37 0.21 6.28
C ASP A 68 0.07 -0.45 6.76
N ALA A 69 0.06 -1.79 6.92
CA ALA A 69 -1.10 -2.52 7.47
C ALA A 69 -1.43 -2.09 8.92
N VAL A 70 -0.41 -1.88 9.76
CA VAL A 70 -0.60 -1.35 11.12
C VAL A 70 -1.19 0.05 11.07
N MET A 71 -0.73 0.92 10.18
CA MET A 71 -1.27 2.28 10.02
C MET A 71 -2.74 2.25 9.56
N ILE A 72 -3.09 1.39 8.59
CA ILE A 72 -4.49 1.21 8.16
C ILE A 72 -5.35 0.77 9.33
N LEU A 73 -4.90 -0.20 10.14
CA LEU A 73 -5.64 -0.67 11.30
C LEU A 73 -5.85 0.45 12.33
N MET A 74 -4.82 1.25 12.61
CA MET A 74 -4.93 2.42 13.50
C MET A 74 -5.94 3.45 12.95
N LEU A 75 -5.94 3.71 11.65
CA LEU A 75 -6.87 4.63 11.00
C LEU A 75 -8.29 4.09 10.98
N ILE A 76 -8.50 2.80 10.80
CA ILE A 76 -9.82 2.16 10.95
C ILE A 76 -10.34 2.37 12.37
N ILE A 77 -9.54 2.06 13.40
CA ILE A 77 -9.93 2.25 14.80
C ILE A 77 -10.27 3.72 15.09
N LEU A 78 -9.43 4.64 14.62
CA LEU A 78 -9.67 6.08 14.75
C LEU A 78 -10.99 6.48 14.08
N THR A 79 -11.26 5.98 12.87
CA THR A 79 -12.49 6.25 12.12
C THR A 79 -13.73 5.71 12.84
N LEU A 80 -13.64 4.50 13.41
CA LEU A 80 -14.71 3.89 14.20
C LEU A 80 -15.05 4.73 15.43
N ILE A 81 -14.07 5.34 16.08
CA ILE A 81 -14.26 6.20 17.25
C ILE A 81 -14.88 7.55 16.84
N VAL A 82 -14.27 8.21 15.84
CA VAL A 82 -14.61 9.61 15.49
C VAL A 82 -15.88 9.69 14.64
N ALA A 83 -16.09 8.72 13.74
CA ALA A 83 -17.22 8.70 12.81
C ALA A 83 -18.35 7.75 13.24
N ARG A 84 -18.43 7.36 14.51
CA ARG A 84 -19.38 6.35 15.03
C ARG A 84 -20.82 6.56 14.55
N GLY A 85 -21.35 7.79 14.66
CA GLY A 85 -22.73 8.06 14.26
C GLY A 85 -23.01 7.92 12.75
N TYR A 86 -21.99 8.01 11.90
CA TYR A 86 -22.11 7.76 10.46
C TYR A 86 -22.00 6.27 10.15
N ILE A 87 -21.21 5.54 10.93
CA ILE A 87 -21.05 4.10 10.82
C ILE A 87 -22.32 3.38 11.27
N ASP A 88 -22.96 3.84 12.36
CA ASP A 88 -24.24 3.29 12.80
C ASP A 88 -25.30 3.42 11.69
N LYS A 89 -25.43 4.60 11.05
CA LYS A 89 -26.31 4.80 9.89
C LYS A 89 -25.96 3.86 8.71
N PHE A 90 -24.67 3.56 8.54
CA PHE A 90 -24.21 2.62 7.53
C PHE A 90 -24.66 1.19 7.83
N LEU A 91 -24.43 0.73 9.07
CA LEU A 91 -24.81 -0.62 9.51
C LEU A 91 -26.33 -0.84 9.44
N ASP A 92 -27.12 0.19 9.75
CA ASP A 92 -28.58 0.16 9.62
C ASP A 92 -29.00 0.02 8.15
N ARG A 93 -28.31 0.70 7.23
CA ARG A 93 -28.63 0.66 5.79
C ARG A 93 -28.14 -0.61 5.10
N TYR A 94 -27.05 -1.18 5.59
CA TYR A 94 -26.41 -2.39 5.07
C TYR A 94 -26.17 -3.38 6.22
N PRO A 95 -27.15 -4.23 6.57
CA PRO A 95 -27.02 -5.19 7.68
C PRO A 95 -26.00 -6.27 7.35
N MET A 96 -24.73 -5.93 7.49
CA MET A 96 -23.60 -6.85 7.20
C MET A 96 -23.60 -8.08 8.12
N GLY A 97 -24.27 -8.01 9.28
CA GLY A 97 -24.43 -9.14 10.18
C GLY A 97 -25.06 -10.35 9.47
N LYS A 98 -26.12 -10.14 8.68
CA LYS A 98 -26.76 -11.22 7.93
C LYS A 98 -25.87 -11.84 6.85
N ALA A 99 -24.99 -11.06 6.22
CA ALA A 99 -24.02 -11.57 5.26
C ALA A 99 -22.91 -12.36 5.95
N LEU A 100 -22.39 -11.85 7.08
CA LEU A 100 -21.40 -12.56 7.90
C LEU A 100 -21.98 -13.86 8.50
N ASP A 101 -23.21 -13.85 8.99
CA ASP A 101 -23.88 -15.03 9.53
C ASP A 101 -23.97 -16.12 8.47
N HIS A 102 -24.27 -15.80 7.22
CA HIS A 102 -24.29 -16.77 6.14
C HIS A 102 -22.91 -17.43 5.91
N PHE A 103 -21.84 -16.63 5.94
CA PHE A 103 -20.47 -17.14 5.76
C PHE A 103 -19.94 -17.91 6.99
N THR A 104 -20.39 -17.58 8.20
CA THR A 104 -19.93 -18.26 9.43
C THR A 104 -20.73 -19.51 9.74
N THR A 105 -22.01 -19.54 9.36
CA THR A 105 -22.94 -20.66 9.66
C THR A 105 -22.68 -21.88 8.77
N ASP A 106 -22.26 -21.68 7.51
CA ASP A 106 -22.02 -22.79 6.58
C ASP A 106 -20.76 -23.63 6.87
N GLY A 107 -19.94 -23.21 7.84
CA GLY A 107 -18.73 -23.95 8.26
C GLY A 107 -17.63 -24.08 7.18
N THR A 108 -17.94 -23.80 5.93
CA THR A 108 -17.08 -24.00 4.76
C THR A 108 -15.80 -23.16 4.85
N LEU A 109 -15.91 -21.92 5.32
CA LEU A 109 -14.74 -21.04 5.53
C LEU A 109 -13.79 -21.60 6.59
N TRP A 110 -14.33 -22.13 7.68
CA TRP A 110 -13.51 -22.72 8.74
C TRP A 110 -12.75 -23.96 8.27
N ILE A 111 -13.40 -24.77 7.40
CA ILE A 111 -12.76 -25.91 6.76
C ILE A 111 -11.56 -25.45 5.92
N PHE A 112 -11.70 -24.40 5.08
CA PHE A 112 -10.57 -23.87 4.31
C PHE A 112 -9.47 -23.26 5.17
N ILE A 113 -9.82 -22.49 6.20
CA ILE A 113 -8.88 -21.87 7.13
C ILE A 113 -8.04 -22.90 7.89
N ILE A 114 -8.64 -24.04 8.25
CA ILE A 114 -7.97 -25.12 9.00
C ILE A 114 -7.27 -26.09 8.05
N LEU A 115 -7.91 -26.49 6.96
CA LEU A 115 -7.38 -27.53 6.06
C LEU A 115 -6.20 -27.04 5.22
N ALA A 116 -6.23 -25.79 4.73
CA ALA A 116 -5.17 -25.27 3.89
C ALA A 116 -3.78 -25.25 4.58
N PRO A 117 -3.62 -24.70 5.79
CA PRO A 117 -2.33 -24.76 6.50
C PRO A 117 -1.92 -26.20 6.84
N ILE A 118 -2.85 -27.10 7.14
CA ILE A 118 -2.54 -28.52 7.39
C ILE A 118 -1.98 -29.17 6.12
N VAL A 119 -2.63 -28.97 4.97
CA VAL A 119 -2.15 -29.50 3.68
C VAL A 119 -0.76 -28.94 3.36
N VAL A 120 -0.54 -27.64 3.52
CA VAL A 120 0.77 -27.02 3.31
C VAL A 120 1.83 -27.60 4.26
N ALA A 121 1.48 -27.82 5.53
CA ALA A 121 2.39 -28.41 6.52
C ALA A 121 2.73 -29.87 6.18
N VAL A 122 1.75 -30.68 5.78
CA VAL A 122 1.95 -32.08 5.38
C VAL A 122 2.82 -32.18 4.13
N VAL A 123 2.51 -31.39 3.08
CA VAL A 123 3.31 -31.35 1.87
C VAL A 123 4.74 -30.90 2.18
N GLY A 124 4.92 -29.84 2.97
CA GLY A 124 6.22 -29.36 3.43
C GLY A 124 7.00 -30.40 4.25
N TYR A 125 6.31 -31.20 5.07
CA TYR A 125 6.92 -32.28 5.86
C TYR A 125 7.34 -33.47 4.97
N VAL A 126 6.49 -33.91 4.05
CA VAL A 126 6.80 -35.02 3.13
C VAL A 126 7.99 -34.69 2.24
N PHE A 127 8.05 -33.48 1.72
CA PHE A 127 9.11 -33.03 0.81
C PHE A 127 10.28 -32.30 1.49
N ARG A 128 10.38 -32.34 2.83
CA ARG A 128 11.36 -31.57 3.63
C ARG A 128 12.83 -31.75 3.24
N ASN A 129 13.20 -32.89 2.67
CA ASN A 129 14.57 -33.21 2.28
C ASN A 129 14.88 -32.90 0.81
N THR A 130 13.92 -32.39 0.05
CA THR A 130 14.11 -32.02 -1.36
C THR A 130 14.91 -30.72 -1.44
N SER A 131 15.85 -30.62 -2.39
CA SER A 131 16.63 -29.40 -2.63
C SER A 131 15.75 -28.16 -2.81
N PHE A 132 14.57 -28.36 -3.38
CA PHE A 132 13.56 -27.30 -3.55
C PHE A 132 13.06 -26.78 -2.21
N VAL A 133 12.63 -27.66 -1.28
CA VAL A 133 12.10 -27.25 0.05
C VAL A 133 13.20 -26.61 0.90
N ILE A 134 14.43 -27.13 0.84
CA ILE A 134 15.59 -26.52 1.51
C ILE A 134 15.86 -25.11 0.95
N GLY A 135 15.78 -24.95 -0.38
CA GLY A 135 15.91 -23.65 -1.03
C GLY A 135 14.82 -22.65 -0.61
N VAL A 136 13.57 -23.09 -0.60
CA VAL A 136 12.42 -22.30 -0.14
C VAL A 136 12.59 -21.91 1.33
N LYS A 137 12.88 -22.86 2.21
CA LYS A 137 13.13 -22.60 3.65
C LYS A 137 14.21 -21.54 3.86
N ARG A 138 15.34 -21.67 3.16
CA ARG A 138 16.44 -20.69 3.23
C ARG A 138 16.02 -19.31 2.72
N SER A 139 15.19 -19.25 1.70
CA SER A 139 14.66 -17.98 1.20
C SER A 139 13.68 -17.34 2.17
N VAL A 140 12.77 -18.13 2.73
CA VAL A 140 11.83 -17.67 3.76
C VAL A 140 12.57 -17.17 5.02
N MET A 141 13.61 -17.88 5.47
CA MET A 141 14.42 -17.41 6.60
C MET A 141 15.09 -16.05 6.29
N ARG A 142 15.66 -15.87 5.09
CA ARG A 142 16.23 -14.57 4.68
C ARG A 142 15.17 -13.47 4.55
N MET A 143 13.96 -13.81 4.12
CA MET A 143 12.84 -12.87 4.13
C MET A 143 12.46 -12.49 5.55
N TRP A 144 12.42 -13.46 6.47
CA TRP A 144 12.18 -13.22 7.89
C TRP A 144 13.26 -12.34 8.52
N ASP A 145 14.54 -12.59 8.20
CA ASP A 145 15.64 -11.76 8.67
C ASP A 145 15.48 -10.31 8.19
N GLY A 146 15.12 -10.10 6.91
CA GLY A 146 14.83 -8.77 6.37
C GLY A 146 13.61 -8.09 7.03
N PHE A 147 12.57 -8.85 7.34
CA PHE A 147 11.38 -8.35 8.05
C PHE A 147 11.69 -8.02 9.52
N SER A 148 12.42 -8.89 10.22
CA SER A 148 12.75 -8.72 11.64
C SER A 148 13.60 -7.48 11.93
N VAL A 149 14.29 -6.96 10.91
CA VAL A 149 15.01 -5.68 10.97
C VAL A 149 14.13 -4.56 11.48
N LEU A 150 12.83 -4.57 11.13
CA LEU A 150 11.85 -3.57 11.56
C LEU A 150 11.82 -3.40 13.09
N PHE A 151 12.05 -4.47 13.82
CA PHE A 151 11.98 -4.48 15.31
C PHE A 151 13.29 -4.10 15.99
N HIS A 152 14.43 -4.16 15.27
CA HIS A 152 15.76 -4.00 15.86
C HIS A 152 16.62 -2.93 15.16
N MET A 153 16.05 -2.16 14.21
CA MET A 153 16.82 -1.20 13.43
C MET A 153 17.23 0.04 14.24
N LYS A 154 18.45 0.51 14.00
CA LYS A 154 18.87 1.85 14.44
C LYS A 154 18.16 2.89 13.58
N GLY A 155 17.38 3.80 14.19
CA GLY A 155 16.63 4.84 13.46
C GLY A 155 15.12 4.59 13.39
N THR A 156 14.58 3.69 14.25
CA THR A 156 13.13 3.43 14.36
C THR A 156 12.32 4.71 14.55
N GLY A 157 12.79 5.68 15.34
CA GLY A 157 12.10 6.97 15.52
C GLY A 157 11.92 7.74 14.20
N LEU A 158 12.98 7.83 13.38
CA LEU A 158 12.90 8.47 12.08
C LEU A 158 12.01 7.70 11.10
N TYR A 159 12.04 6.37 11.17
CA TYR A 159 11.16 5.51 10.39
C TYR A 159 9.68 5.77 10.71
N ILE A 160 9.35 5.86 12.00
CA ILE A 160 8.00 6.17 12.49
C ILE A 160 7.56 7.56 12.00
N VAL A 161 8.42 8.58 12.14
CA VAL A 161 8.13 9.94 11.65
C VAL A 161 7.84 9.94 10.16
N PHE A 162 8.64 9.25 9.35
CA PHE A 162 8.37 9.14 7.91
C PHE A 162 7.09 8.36 7.61
N THR A 163 6.77 7.32 8.37
CA THR A 163 5.53 6.56 8.21
C THR A 163 4.33 7.48 8.45
N PHE A 164 4.27 8.16 9.59
CA PHE A 164 3.19 9.12 9.86
C PHE A 164 3.14 10.24 8.83
N GLY A 165 4.31 10.78 8.43
CA GLY A 165 4.39 11.83 7.41
C GLY A 165 3.77 11.42 6.07
N ILE A 166 4.07 10.22 5.59
CA ILE A 166 3.48 9.66 4.35
C ILE A 166 1.96 9.55 4.46
N TRP A 167 1.45 9.01 5.57
CA TRP A 167 0.03 8.81 5.77
C TRP A 167 -0.73 10.12 5.95
N ILE A 168 -0.11 11.11 6.60
CA ILE A 168 -0.64 12.49 6.67
C ILE A 168 -0.71 13.11 5.27
N CYS A 169 0.33 12.96 4.45
CA CYS A 169 0.29 13.44 3.06
C CYS A 169 -0.83 12.78 2.24
N TYR A 170 -1.02 11.48 2.36
CA TYR A 170 -2.11 10.77 1.68
C TYR A 170 -3.50 11.24 2.17
N PHE A 171 -3.66 11.44 3.48
CA PHE A 171 -4.88 12.02 4.03
C PHE A 171 -5.12 13.43 3.50
N LEU A 172 -4.10 14.28 3.51
CA LEU A 172 -4.19 15.65 3.02
C LEU A 172 -4.54 15.70 1.52
N GLU A 173 -4.01 14.81 0.72
CA GLU A 173 -4.37 14.68 -0.70
C GLU A 173 -5.88 14.47 -0.88
N THR A 174 -6.46 13.51 -0.13
CA THR A 174 -7.90 13.25 -0.14
C THR A 174 -8.70 14.44 0.39
N TYR A 175 -8.27 15.04 1.51
CA TYR A 175 -8.94 16.15 2.16
C TYR A 175 -8.94 17.42 1.31
N LEU A 176 -7.78 17.79 0.76
CA LEU A 176 -7.66 18.99 -0.08
C LEU A 176 -8.48 18.90 -1.35
N CYS A 177 -8.70 17.70 -1.86
CA CYS A 177 -9.55 17.50 -3.02
C CYS A 177 -11.02 17.94 -2.78
N PHE A 178 -11.50 17.95 -1.54
CA PHE A 178 -12.82 18.48 -1.21
C PHE A 178 -12.99 19.97 -1.56
N PHE A 179 -11.92 20.75 -1.55
CA PHE A 179 -11.98 22.16 -1.88
C PHE A 179 -12.08 22.42 -3.40
N ALA A 180 -11.78 21.41 -4.21
CA ALA A 180 -11.82 21.53 -5.66
C ALA A 180 -13.25 21.42 -6.24
N PHE A 181 -14.21 20.87 -5.48
CA PHE A 181 -15.55 20.62 -6.00
C PHE A 181 -16.61 21.42 -5.24
N PRO A 182 -17.53 22.10 -5.95
CA PRO A 182 -18.61 22.87 -5.30
C PRO A 182 -19.55 21.99 -4.47
N PHE A 183 -19.83 20.77 -4.91
CA PHE A 183 -20.75 19.85 -4.25
C PHE A 183 -20.19 19.23 -2.95
N THR A 184 -18.88 19.33 -2.69
CA THR A 184 -18.27 18.90 -1.42
C THR A 184 -18.17 20.03 -0.37
N ARG A 185 -18.55 21.27 -0.74
CA ARG A 185 -18.47 22.42 0.18
C ARG A 185 -19.23 22.20 1.49
N HIS A 186 -20.40 21.58 1.43
CA HIS A 186 -21.18 21.32 2.64
C HIS A 186 -20.47 20.34 3.60
N LEU A 187 -19.55 19.50 3.12
CA LEU A 187 -18.72 18.64 3.98
C LEU A 187 -17.71 19.45 4.80
N ILE A 188 -17.31 20.62 4.28
CA ILE A 188 -16.34 21.50 4.94
C ILE A 188 -17.05 22.46 5.90
N THR A 189 -18.20 23.01 5.47
CA THR A 189 -18.94 24.06 6.20
C THR A 189 -20.04 23.52 7.12
N GLY A 190 -20.41 22.24 6.98
CA GLY A 190 -21.49 21.61 7.74
C GLY A 190 -21.14 21.40 9.20
N GLU A 191 -22.13 21.60 10.07
CA GLU A 191 -22.01 21.31 11.50
C GLU A 191 -21.77 19.80 11.74
N GLY A 192 -20.87 19.49 12.66
CA GLY A 192 -20.55 18.11 13.03
C GLY A 192 -19.52 17.43 12.13
N TYR A 193 -19.07 18.05 11.03
CA TYR A 193 -18.06 17.47 10.12
C TYR A 193 -16.61 17.84 10.47
N ALA A 194 -16.40 18.63 11.54
CA ALA A 194 -15.08 19.09 11.96
C ALA A 194 -14.28 19.70 10.79
N LEU A 195 -14.87 20.67 10.08
CA LEU A 195 -14.27 21.30 8.88
C LEU A 195 -13.96 20.31 7.73
N GLY A 196 -14.71 19.22 7.62
CA GLY A 196 -14.50 18.18 6.61
C GLY A 196 -13.48 17.12 6.98
N LEU A 197 -12.87 17.19 8.16
CA LEU A 197 -11.88 16.19 8.60
C LEU A 197 -12.51 14.81 8.80
N ILE A 198 -13.74 14.74 9.34
CA ILE A 198 -14.44 13.47 9.54
C ILE A 198 -14.81 12.82 8.20
N PRO A 199 -15.51 13.49 7.27
CA PRO A 199 -15.73 12.94 5.94
C PRO A 199 -14.43 12.58 5.22
N GLY A 200 -13.41 13.43 5.29
CA GLY A 200 -12.09 13.18 4.71
C GLY A 200 -11.46 11.90 5.24
N LEU A 201 -11.50 11.70 6.57
CA LEU A 201 -10.96 10.48 7.19
C LEU A 201 -11.73 9.22 6.74
N VAL A 202 -13.06 9.28 6.70
CA VAL A 202 -13.88 8.15 6.23
C VAL A 202 -13.57 7.82 4.78
N VAL A 203 -13.60 8.80 3.87
CA VAL A 203 -13.28 8.61 2.44
C VAL A 203 -11.87 8.04 2.27
N PHE A 204 -10.90 8.58 3.00
CA PHE A 204 -9.51 8.13 2.96
C PHE A 204 -9.35 6.67 3.43
N VAL A 205 -9.98 6.29 4.53
CA VAL A 205 -9.89 4.93 5.08
C VAL A 205 -10.59 3.93 4.18
N PHE A 206 -11.79 4.22 3.66
CA PHE A 206 -12.46 3.34 2.70
C PHE A 206 -11.64 3.15 1.43
N GLY A 207 -11.09 4.24 0.88
CA GLY A 207 -10.18 4.20 -0.27
C GLY A 207 -8.94 3.36 0.02
N SER A 208 -8.30 3.56 1.18
CA SER A 208 -7.09 2.81 1.57
C SER A 208 -7.36 1.31 1.75
N CYS A 209 -8.49 0.94 2.37
CA CYS A 209 -8.88 -0.47 2.52
C CYS A 209 -9.14 -1.13 1.16
N SER A 210 -9.73 -0.43 0.21
CA SER A 210 -10.02 -0.96 -1.12
C SER A 210 -8.78 -1.28 -1.94
N MET A 211 -7.63 -0.64 -1.63
CA MET A 211 -6.35 -0.94 -2.29
C MET A 211 -5.82 -2.35 -1.99
N ALA A 212 -6.40 -3.07 -1.02
CA ALA A 212 -6.11 -4.49 -0.81
C ALA A 212 -6.62 -5.36 -1.98
N VAL A 213 -7.60 -4.88 -2.74
CA VAL A 213 -8.12 -5.58 -3.93
C VAL A 213 -7.17 -5.34 -5.12
N PRO A 214 -6.65 -6.43 -5.74
CA PRO A 214 -5.77 -6.30 -6.89
C PRO A 214 -6.42 -5.54 -8.04
N SER A 215 -5.83 -4.40 -8.43
CA SER A 215 -6.36 -3.56 -9.50
C SER A 215 -5.27 -2.66 -10.08
N ASN A 216 -5.48 -2.14 -11.28
CA ASN A 216 -4.53 -1.27 -11.97
C ASN A 216 -4.52 0.12 -11.30
N GLY A 217 -3.55 0.34 -10.40
CA GLY A 217 -3.45 1.60 -9.65
C GLY A 217 -4.70 1.96 -8.86
N GLY A 218 -5.47 0.97 -8.39
CA GLY A 218 -6.69 1.20 -7.62
C GLY A 218 -7.95 1.42 -8.47
N LEU A 219 -7.85 1.52 -9.79
CA LEU A 219 -9.00 1.78 -10.67
C LEU A 219 -10.10 0.72 -10.46
N GLY A 220 -11.31 1.18 -10.25
CA GLY A 220 -12.48 0.38 -9.94
C GLY A 220 -12.70 0.24 -8.42
N PRO A 221 -12.01 -0.64 -7.72
CA PRO A 221 -12.23 -0.84 -6.28
C PRO A 221 -12.11 0.44 -5.44
N TRP A 222 -11.09 1.25 -5.70
CA TRP A 222 -10.92 2.53 -5.02
C TRP A 222 -12.04 3.52 -5.34
N ASN A 223 -12.43 3.60 -6.62
CA ASN A 223 -13.52 4.49 -7.03
C ASN A 223 -14.85 4.09 -6.35
N ILE A 224 -15.17 2.80 -6.34
CA ILE A 224 -16.38 2.27 -5.69
C ILE A 224 -16.37 2.60 -4.19
N ALA A 225 -15.25 2.38 -3.51
CA ALA A 225 -15.10 2.66 -2.09
C ALA A 225 -15.28 4.15 -1.77
N VAL A 226 -14.71 5.04 -2.60
CA VAL A 226 -14.83 6.48 -2.45
C VAL A 226 -16.26 6.97 -2.72
N ILE A 227 -16.90 6.48 -3.79
CA ILE A 227 -18.31 6.79 -4.11
C ILE A 227 -19.19 6.38 -2.94
N PHE A 228 -18.98 5.19 -2.43
CA PHE A 228 -19.72 4.67 -1.29
C PHE A 228 -19.49 5.55 -0.04
N ALA A 229 -18.24 5.86 0.30
CA ALA A 229 -17.92 6.69 1.46
C ALA A 229 -18.53 8.10 1.38
N LEU A 230 -18.51 8.73 0.20
CA LEU A 230 -19.13 10.04 -0.04
C LEU A 230 -20.67 9.98 0.07
N SER A 231 -21.28 8.87 -0.34
CA SER A 231 -22.74 8.68 -0.23
C SER A 231 -23.23 8.66 1.21
N LEU A 232 -22.39 8.27 2.18
CA LEU A 232 -22.71 8.33 3.62
C LEU A 232 -22.92 9.76 4.12
N PHE A 233 -22.35 10.73 3.41
CA PHE A 233 -22.45 12.15 3.73
C PHE A 233 -23.41 12.91 2.82
N GLY A 234 -24.26 12.19 2.06
CA GLY A 234 -25.30 12.77 1.22
C GLY A 234 -24.85 13.26 -0.15
N ILE A 235 -23.62 12.95 -0.57
CA ILE A 235 -23.17 13.23 -1.95
C ILE A 235 -23.86 12.25 -2.90
N GLY A 236 -24.47 12.78 -3.97
CA GLY A 236 -25.10 11.97 -5.01
C GLY A 236 -24.10 11.10 -5.76
N ASN A 237 -24.52 9.93 -6.24
CA ASN A 237 -23.64 8.97 -6.92
C ASN A 237 -22.91 9.57 -8.12
N ASN A 238 -23.55 10.45 -8.90
CA ASN A 238 -22.92 11.09 -10.06
C ASN A 238 -21.78 12.04 -9.64
N ASP A 239 -22.00 12.85 -8.61
CA ASP A 239 -21.00 13.77 -8.08
C ASP A 239 -19.86 13.01 -7.41
N ALA A 240 -20.17 11.98 -6.63
CA ALA A 240 -19.19 11.11 -6.01
C ALA A 240 -18.34 10.36 -7.08
N ALA A 241 -18.96 9.92 -8.16
CA ALA A 241 -18.25 9.31 -9.30
C ALA A 241 -17.34 10.33 -9.97
N ALA A 242 -17.82 11.56 -10.22
CA ALA A 242 -17.01 12.63 -10.80
C ALA A 242 -15.78 12.94 -9.92
N TYR A 243 -15.99 13.07 -8.59
CA TYR A 243 -14.90 13.24 -7.64
C TYR A 243 -13.87 12.11 -7.76
N SER A 244 -14.32 10.87 -7.69
CA SER A 244 -13.43 9.70 -7.67
C SER A 244 -12.63 9.55 -8.97
N ILE A 245 -13.26 9.79 -10.14
CA ILE A 245 -12.60 9.67 -11.43
C ILE A 245 -11.58 10.82 -11.64
N VAL A 246 -11.95 12.05 -11.33
CA VAL A 246 -11.04 13.21 -11.47
C VAL A 246 -9.83 13.05 -10.55
N PHE A 247 -10.06 12.69 -9.28
CA PHE A 247 -8.98 12.46 -8.32
C PHE A 247 -8.03 11.35 -8.82
N TRP A 248 -8.58 10.19 -9.17
CA TRP A 248 -7.77 9.06 -9.65
C TRP A 248 -7.01 9.42 -10.93
N SER A 249 -7.64 10.11 -11.87
CA SER A 249 -7.00 10.50 -13.13
C SER A 249 -5.84 11.46 -12.91
N PHE A 250 -6.01 12.43 -12.00
CA PHE A 250 -4.94 13.36 -11.63
C PHE A 250 -3.77 12.63 -10.98
N GLN A 251 -4.04 11.75 -10.01
CA GLN A 251 -3.02 10.93 -9.36
C GLN A 251 -2.30 10.04 -10.38
N ALA A 252 -3.02 9.37 -11.28
CA ALA A 252 -2.45 8.53 -12.32
C ALA A 252 -1.52 9.33 -13.26
N MET A 253 -1.90 10.56 -13.64
CA MET A 253 -1.04 11.43 -14.45
C MET A 253 0.27 11.78 -13.73
N VAL A 254 0.21 12.13 -12.44
CA VAL A 254 1.39 12.44 -11.64
C VAL A 254 2.30 11.21 -11.51
N LEU A 255 1.73 10.04 -11.25
CA LEU A 255 2.49 8.80 -11.12
C LEU A 255 3.13 8.39 -12.46
N MET A 256 2.42 8.56 -13.57
CA MET A 256 2.94 8.27 -14.91
C MET A 256 4.11 9.22 -15.25
N ALA A 257 3.95 10.52 -15.04
CA ALA A 257 5.01 11.50 -15.23
C ALA A 257 6.25 11.20 -14.38
N SER A 258 6.03 10.82 -13.11
CA SER A 258 7.11 10.43 -12.20
C SER A 258 7.83 9.15 -12.67
N GLY A 259 7.07 8.18 -13.21
CA GLY A 259 7.63 6.95 -13.78
C GLY A 259 8.46 7.21 -15.02
N ILE A 260 8.01 8.09 -15.92
CA ILE A 260 8.76 8.51 -17.13
C ILE A 260 10.07 9.17 -16.70
N PHE A 261 10.03 10.09 -15.73
CA PHE A 261 11.22 10.72 -15.17
C PHE A 261 12.18 9.67 -14.61
N GLY A 262 11.67 8.70 -13.84
CA GLY A 262 12.46 7.60 -13.31
C GLY A 262 13.14 6.75 -14.38
N ALA A 263 12.42 6.39 -15.45
CA ALA A 263 12.96 5.63 -16.58
C ALA A 263 14.07 6.41 -17.30
N PHE A 264 13.89 7.71 -17.50
CA PHE A 264 14.88 8.58 -18.12
C PHE A 264 16.15 8.68 -17.27
N TYR A 265 16.01 8.86 -15.96
CA TYR A 265 17.13 8.86 -15.04
C TYR A 265 17.95 7.56 -15.08
N ILE A 266 17.28 6.40 -15.08
CA ILE A 266 17.97 5.09 -15.16
C ILE A 266 18.73 4.96 -16.48
N MET A 267 18.14 5.43 -17.58
CA MET A 267 18.76 5.38 -18.90
C MET A 267 20.05 6.24 -18.96
N LEU A 268 20.01 7.44 -18.44
CA LEU A 268 21.17 8.34 -18.37
C LEU A 268 22.28 7.76 -17.48
N SER A 269 21.93 7.31 -16.27
CA SER A 269 22.92 6.72 -15.35
C SER A 269 23.64 5.49 -15.93
N ARG A 270 22.94 4.66 -16.74
CA ARG A 270 23.56 3.54 -17.42
C ARG A 270 24.51 3.95 -18.54
N ARG A 271 24.20 5.03 -19.27
CA ARG A 271 25.07 5.59 -20.31
C ARG A 271 26.37 6.10 -19.72
N ASP A 272 26.30 6.83 -18.60
CA ASP A 272 27.49 7.35 -17.95
C ASP A 272 28.40 6.25 -17.41
N ALA A 273 27.82 5.21 -16.80
CA ALA A 273 28.58 4.05 -16.34
C ALA A 273 29.30 3.32 -17.48
N ARG A 274 28.66 3.14 -18.66
CA ARG A 274 29.31 2.55 -19.84
C ARG A 274 30.44 3.40 -20.38
N ARG A 275 30.26 4.72 -20.49
CA ARG A 275 31.30 5.65 -20.96
C ARG A 275 32.53 5.65 -20.07
N LEU A 276 32.36 5.46 -18.75
CA LEU A 276 33.47 5.37 -17.81
C LEU A 276 34.22 4.05 -17.93
N SER A 277 33.51 2.93 -18.21
CA SER A 277 34.16 1.62 -18.43
C SER A 277 34.90 1.52 -19.77
N GLU A 278 34.51 2.28 -20.79
CA GLU A 278 35.18 2.34 -22.09
C GLU A 278 36.46 3.22 -22.08
N LYS A 279 36.67 4.02 -21.03
CA LYS A 279 37.85 4.90 -20.87
C LYS A 279 38.94 4.29 -19.97
N GLN A 280 38.70 3.15 -19.37
CA GLN A 280 39.65 2.37 -18.58
C GLN A 280 40.22 1.20 -19.40
#